data_8be23a714b49088b6232933952647dbe
#
_entry.id   8be23a714b49088b6232933952647dbe
#
_cell.length_a   1.000
_cell.length_b   1.000
_cell.length_c   1.000
_cell.angle_alpha   90.00
_cell.angle_beta   90.00
_cell.angle_gamma   90.00
#
_symmetry.space_group_name_H-M   'P 1'
#
loop_
_entity.id
_entity.type
_entity.pdbx_description
1 polymer ?
#
loop_
_entity_poly.entity_id
_entity_poly.type
_entity_poly.pdbx_seq_one_letter_code
_entity_poly.pdbx_strand_id
1 'polypeptide(L)'
;MITIRDLLCGVAVGDAIGYPLEFMPNPTEDDFNESVAAKVLEASDDTQMTLFLAEAIAQHGTKFAPELPYLRWYITQTNPKPAVSTVNELLDLDCLYEVRAPGNTCMNSCDSLAEGMQVQNDSKGNGTVMRISPWALLAAQDTEKGYIYYLSLVVKDSYCTHKHAEATESAKALFMIQYFVLHKLPLKSTIELAMQEIDPASRTFHLLGMALNGEELEQGGWVAEEALYVAVRAVLKAKDYLDAIYHASVIKGDSDTCAAIAGALAVCYGMKPHEELVAKLDLLPAIEYVSHIWHSHYN
;
A
#
# COMPACT_ATOMS: atom_id res chain seq x y z
N MET A 1 -20.22 -0.78 4.28
CA MET A 1 -19.21 0.11 3.67
C MET A 1 -17.85 -0.37 4.18
N ILE A 2 -16.78 -0.30 3.38
CA ILE A 2 -15.42 -0.64 3.81
C ILE A 2 -14.95 0.46 4.76
N THR A 3 -14.36 0.06 5.89
CA THR A 3 -13.76 0.99 6.87
C THR A 3 -12.27 1.15 6.64
N ILE A 4 -11.65 2.17 7.24
CA ILE A 4 -10.19 2.30 7.22
C ILE A 4 -9.52 1.11 7.93
N ARG A 5 -10.12 0.58 9.01
CA ARG A 5 -9.64 -0.62 9.67
C ARG A 5 -9.59 -1.82 8.72
N ASP A 6 -10.68 -2.06 7.98
CA ASP A 6 -10.70 -3.15 6.98
C ASP A 6 -9.56 -3.00 5.98
N LEU A 7 -9.35 -1.77 5.45
CA LEU A 7 -8.30 -1.48 4.48
C LEU A 7 -6.90 -1.73 5.06
N LEU A 8 -6.61 -1.15 6.23
CA LEU A 8 -5.30 -1.28 6.87
C LEU A 8 -5.00 -2.74 7.28
N CYS A 9 -6.00 -3.48 7.78
CA CYS A 9 -5.86 -4.91 8.05
C CYS A 9 -5.59 -5.70 6.75
N GLY A 10 -6.23 -5.31 5.65
CA GLY A 10 -5.98 -5.93 4.35
C GLY A 10 -4.56 -5.69 3.85
N VAL A 11 -4.05 -4.47 3.96
CA VAL A 11 -2.64 -4.17 3.66
C VAL A 11 -1.72 -5.00 4.54
N ALA A 12 -1.87 -4.90 5.87
CA ALA A 12 -0.95 -5.47 6.84
C ALA A 12 -0.89 -7.01 6.85
N VAL A 13 -2.02 -7.68 6.65
CA VAL A 13 -2.04 -9.16 6.55
C VAL A 13 -1.37 -9.60 5.25
N GLY A 14 -1.59 -8.90 4.14
CA GLY A 14 -0.93 -9.19 2.87
C GLY A 14 0.58 -9.02 2.97
N ASP A 15 1.03 -7.86 3.41
CA ASP A 15 2.42 -7.50 3.69
C ASP A 15 3.09 -8.56 4.58
N ALA A 16 2.56 -8.79 5.76
CA ALA A 16 3.17 -9.68 6.75
C ALA A 16 3.23 -11.16 6.33
N ILE A 17 2.33 -11.62 5.46
CA ILE A 17 2.41 -12.97 4.87
C ILE A 17 3.46 -12.99 3.75
N GLY A 18 3.58 -11.92 2.96
CA GLY A 18 4.56 -11.81 1.89
C GLY A 18 5.99 -11.59 2.38
N TYR A 19 6.17 -10.87 3.49
CA TYR A 19 7.48 -10.44 3.98
C TYR A 19 8.51 -11.56 4.18
N PRO A 20 8.19 -12.70 4.78
CA PRO A 20 9.16 -13.81 4.87
C PRO A 20 9.57 -14.40 3.51
N LEU A 21 8.80 -14.16 2.46
CA LEU A 21 9.02 -14.72 1.12
C LEU A 21 9.82 -13.79 0.21
N GLU A 22 9.97 -12.51 0.54
CA GLU A 22 10.50 -11.43 -0.29
C GLU A 22 11.84 -11.75 -0.96
N PHE A 23 12.77 -12.33 -0.20
CA PHE A 23 14.11 -12.65 -0.73
C PHE A 23 14.28 -14.14 -1.07
N MET A 24 13.20 -14.92 -1.07
CA MET A 24 13.25 -16.32 -1.47
C MET A 24 13.37 -16.43 -2.99
N PRO A 25 14.33 -17.21 -3.50
CA PRO A 25 14.55 -17.32 -4.95
C PRO A 25 13.40 -18.02 -5.68
N ASN A 26 12.67 -18.91 -5.00
CA ASN A 26 11.54 -19.67 -5.53
C ASN A 26 10.61 -20.06 -4.38
N PRO A 27 9.78 -19.14 -3.89
CA PRO A 27 8.83 -19.44 -2.81
C PRO A 27 7.79 -20.47 -3.30
N THR A 28 7.37 -21.34 -2.39
CA THR A 28 6.45 -22.44 -2.65
C THR A 28 5.14 -22.25 -1.86
N GLU A 29 4.14 -23.09 -2.16
CA GLU A 29 2.90 -23.15 -1.38
C GLU A 29 3.18 -23.54 0.09
N ASP A 30 4.17 -24.39 0.34
CA ASP A 30 4.54 -24.78 1.70
C ASP A 30 5.12 -23.60 2.49
N ASP A 31 5.98 -22.78 1.85
CA ASP A 31 6.53 -21.56 2.46
C ASP A 31 5.40 -20.55 2.77
N PHE A 32 4.44 -20.40 1.87
CA PHE A 32 3.26 -19.58 2.10
C PHE A 32 2.43 -20.08 3.29
N ASN A 33 2.17 -21.40 3.35
CA ASN A 33 1.41 -21.98 4.45
C ASN A 33 2.14 -21.83 5.79
N GLU A 34 3.47 -21.90 5.82
CA GLU A 34 4.29 -21.63 6.99
C GLU A 34 4.15 -20.16 7.44
N SER A 35 4.21 -19.22 6.50
CA SER A 35 4.00 -17.79 6.77
C SER A 35 2.61 -17.53 7.36
N VAL A 36 1.55 -18.08 6.77
CA VAL A 36 0.16 -17.97 7.30
C VAL A 36 0.01 -18.57 8.69
N ALA A 37 0.72 -19.68 8.98
CA ALA A 37 0.68 -20.37 10.27
C ALA A 37 1.50 -19.68 11.37
N ALA A 38 2.29 -18.67 11.05
CA ALA A 38 3.12 -17.94 12.02
C ALA A 38 2.28 -17.44 13.21
N LYS A 39 2.89 -17.40 14.39
CA LYS A 39 2.22 -16.93 15.63
C LYS A 39 2.05 -15.43 15.68
N VAL A 40 2.99 -14.71 15.09
CA VAL A 40 2.98 -13.26 14.91
C VAL A 40 3.18 -12.99 13.42
N LEU A 41 2.40 -12.10 12.88
CA LEU A 41 2.52 -11.59 11.51
C LEU A 41 3.21 -10.23 11.59
N GLU A 42 4.48 -10.21 11.20
CA GLU A 42 5.32 -9.01 11.21
C GLU A 42 5.21 -8.30 9.86
N ALA A 43 4.65 -7.10 9.87
CA ALA A 43 4.52 -6.28 8.68
C ALA A 43 5.77 -5.43 8.40
N SER A 44 6.03 -5.11 7.14
CA SER A 44 7.19 -4.36 6.68
C SER A 44 6.96 -2.83 6.66
N ASP A 45 7.81 -2.09 5.94
CA ASP A 45 7.66 -0.65 5.71
C ASP A 45 6.42 -0.32 4.84
N ASP A 46 5.91 -1.24 4.06
CA ASP A 46 4.65 -1.10 3.30
C ASP A 46 3.49 -0.70 4.21
N THR A 47 3.27 -1.46 5.26
CA THR A 47 2.22 -1.16 6.25
C THR A 47 2.57 0.07 7.07
N GLN A 48 3.83 0.22 7.52
CA GLN A 48 4.24 1.38 8.30
C GLN A 48 3.96 2.69 7.54
N MET A 49 4.40 2.82 6.29
CA MET A 49 4.19 4.03 5.49
C MET A 49 2.71 4.29 5.18
N THR A 50 1.93 3.23 4.95
CA THR A 50 0.47 3.31 4.78
C THR A 50 -0.22 3.85 6.03
N LEU A 51 0.20 3.42 7.23
CA LEU A 51 -0.32 3.91 8.51
C LEU A 51 -0.05 5.40 8.71
N PHE A 52 1.18 5.86 8.45
CA PHE A 52 1.52 7.28 8.58
C PHE A 52 0.76 8.16 7.59
N LEU A 53 0.51 7.68 6.36
CA LEU A 53 -0.35 8.38 5.42
C LEU A 53 -1.80 8.44 5.93
N ALA A 54 -2.34 7.33 6.41
CA ALA A 54 -3.71 7.28 6.93
C ALA A 54 -3.89 8.17 8.17
N GLU A 55 -2.88 8.23 9.07
CA GLU A 55 -2.87 9.16 10.20
C GLU A 55 -2.89 10.62 9.75
N ALA A 56 -2.03 11.00 8.80
CA ALA A 56 -1.98 12.37 8.28
C ALA A 56 -3.32 12.79 7.65
N ILE A 57 -3.95 11.88 6.90
CA ILE A 57 -5.28 12.09 6.33
C ILE A 57 -6.33 12.26 7.46
N ALA A 58 -6.31 11.40 8.46
CA ALA A 58 -7.26 11.45 9.57
C ALA A 58 -7.15 12.77 10.35
N GLN A 59 -5.93 13.27 10.59
CA GLN A 59 -5.69 14.49 11.37
C GLN A 59 -5.90 15.79 10.57
N HIS A 60 -5.59 15.78 9.27
CA HIS A 60 -5.48 17.00 8.47
C HIS A 60 -6.35 17.01 7.20
N GLY A 61 -7.08 15.93 6.93
CA GLY A 61 -7.84 15.77 5.68
C GLY A 61 -6.93 15.77 4.47
N THR A 62 -7.11 16.76 3.61
CA THR A 62 -6.29 16.93 2.39
C THR A 62 -5.31 18.11 2.50
N LYS A 63 -5.12 18.67 3.71
CA LYS A 63 -4.39 19.92 3.94
C LYS A 63 -3.07 19.68 4.70
N PHE A 64 -2.18 18.91 4.12
CA PHE A 64 -0.82 18.70 4.63
C PHE A 64 0.19 18.63 3.48
N ALA A 65 1.46 18.84 3.80
CA ALA A 65 2.54 18.70 2.84
C ALA A 65 2.73 17.20 2.52
N PRO A 66 2.84 16.80 1.24
CA PRO A 66 2.86 15.39 0.84
C PRO A 66 4.00 14.58 1.48
N GLU A 67 5.09 15.24 1.88
CA GLU A 67 6.21 14.63 2.58
C GLU A 67 5.99 14.39 4.07
N LEU A 68 5.00 15.04 4.70
CA LEU A 68 4.77 14.97 6.15
C LEU A 68 4.64 13.54 6.69
N PRO A 69 3.80 12.65 6.15
CA PRO A 69 3.66 11.30 6.68
C PRO A 69 4.96 10.51 6.60
N TYR A 70 5.75 10.72 5.55
CA TYR A 70 6.98 9.96 5.29
C TYR A 70 8.15 10.48 6.11
N LEU A 71 8.23 11.77 6.41
CA LEU A 71 9.18 12.32 7.37
C LEU A 71 8.89 11.81 8.79
N ARG A 72 7.61 11.64 9.17
CA ARG A 72 7.22 11.05 10.46
C ARG A 72 7.58 9.56 10.51
N TRP A 73 7.31 8.79 9.45
CA TRP A 73 7.79 7.42 9.34
C TRP A 73 9.32 7.34 9.43
N TYR A 74 10.06 8.21 8.73
CA TYR A 74 11.53 8.25 8.75
C TYR A 74 12.11 8.45 10.16
N ILE A 75 11.42 9.21 11.02
CA ILE A 75 11.79 9.34 12.43
C ILE A 75 11.83 7.98 13.11
N THR A 76 10.88 7.10 12.84
CA THR A 76 10.84 5.75 13.46
C THR A 76 11.95 4.84 12.96
N GLN A 77 12.51 5.10 11.78
CA GLN A 77 13.60 4.32 11.19
C GLN A 77 14.98 4.76 11.65
N THR A 78 15.10 6.01 12.13
CA THR A 78 16.40 6.64 12.42
C THR A 78 16.60 7.01 13.88
N ASN A 79 15.54 7.08 14.68
CA ASN A 79 15.59 7.48 16.07
C ASN A 79 15.25 6.31 17.01
N PRO A 80 15.71 6.34 18.26
CA PRO A 80 15.33 5.34 19.26
C PRO A 80 13.85 5.47 19.63
N LYS A 81 13.26 4.36 20.10
CA LYS A 81 11.89 4.31 20.60
C LYS A 81 11.66 5.32 21.71
N PRO A 82 10.54 6.05 21.70
CA PRO A 82 10.19 6.99 22.75
C PRO A 82 9.78 6.28 24.03
N ALA A 83 10.05 6.89 25.18
CA ALA A 83 9.55 6.43 26.47
C ALA A 83 8.30 7.23 26.83
N VAL A 84 7.15 6.88 26.27
CA VAL A 84 5.87 7.55 26.49
C VAL A 84 4.90 6.70 27.30
N SER A 85 4.05 7.36 28.09
CA SER A 85 3.03 6.69 28.91
C SER A 85 1.62 6.78 28.30
N THR A 86 1.41 7.66 27.32
CA THR A 86 0.12 7.89 26.66
C THR A 86 0.31 8.01 25.16
N VAL A 87 -0.55 7.34 24.37
CA VAL A 87 -0.50 7.38 22.92
C VAL A 87 -1.38 8.53 22.43
N ASN A 88 -0.77 9.54 21.81
CA ASN A 88 -1.44 10.68 21.19
C ASN A 88 -1.23 10.73 19.67
N GLU A 89 -0.21 10.02 19.18
CA GLU A 89 0.15 9.94 17.76
C GLU A 89 0.87 8.62 17.46
N LEU A 90 1.04 8.27 16.18
CA LEU A 90 1.75 7.04 15.79
C LEU A 90 3.20 7.01 16.31
N LEU A 91 3.87 8.15 16.38
CA LEU A 91 5.23 8.25 16.92
C LEU A 91 5.36 7.82 18.39
N ASP A 92 4.26 7.73 19.13
CA ASP A 92 4.25 7.25 20.51
C ASP A 92 4.25 5.71 20.61
N LEU A 93 3.98 5.00 19.49
CA LEU A 93 3.87 3.55 19.45
C LEU A 93 5.22 2.90 19.15
N ASP A 94 5.77 2.16 20.10
CA ASP A 94 7.06 1.51 20.00
C ASP A 94 7.12 0.38 18.95
N CYS A 95 5.99 -0.23 18.61
CA CYS A 95 5.91 -1.24 17.54
C CYS A 95 6.29 -0.71 16.15
N LEU A 96 6.28 0.63 15.95
CA LEU A 96 6.67 1.25 14.69
C LEU A 96 8.18 1.54 14.57
N TYR A 97 8.96 1.33 15.64
CA TYR A 97 10.40 1.61 15.67
C TYR A 97 11.27 0.40 15.29
N GLU A 98 10.69 -0.57 14.62
CA GLU A 98 11.44 -1.68 14.02
C GLU A 98 11.74 -1.36 12.56
N VAL A 99 13.04 -1.49 12.18
CA VAL A 99 13.49 -1.31 10.79
C VAL A 99 13.27 -2.63 10.05
N ARG A 100 12.38 -2.63 9.06
CA ARG A 100 11.96 -3.84 8.36
C ARG A 100 12.03 -3.65 6.86
N ALA A 101 13.18 -3.95 6.30
CA ALA A 101 13.52 -3.89 4.88
C ALA A 101 13.10 -2.59 4.15
N PRO A 102 13.26 -1.37 4.76
CA PRO A 102 12.75 -0.15 4.14
C PRO A 102 13.40 0.11 2.80
N GLY A 103 12.58 0.45 1.82
CA GLY A 103 13.03 0.73 0.45
C GLY A 103 14.05 1.87 0.40
N ASN A 104 15.20 1.63 -0.26
CA ASN A 104 16.30 2.61 -0.36
C ASN A 104 15.87 3.96 -0.93
N THR A 105 14.95 3.97 -1.90
CA THR A 105 14.44 5.23 -2.49
C THR A 105 13.64 6.03 -1.46
N CYS A 106 12.80 5.37 -0.66
CA CYS A 106 12.03 6.01 0.39
C CYS A 106 12.95 6.60 1.46
N MET A 107 13.92 5.81 1.95
CA MET A 107 14.90 6.26 2.95
C MET A 107 15.71 7.46 2.45
N ASN A 108 16.35 7.36 1.29
CA ASN A 108 17.20 8.42 0.74
C ASN A 108 16.40 9.70 0.41
N SER A 109 15.15 9.55 -0.01
CA SER A 109 14.28 10.70 -0.29
C SER A 109 13.87 11.39 1.01
N CYS A 110 13.53 10.64 2.06
CA CYS A 110 13.20 11.21 3.36
C CYS A 110 14.42 11.86 4.02
N ASP A 111 15.62 11.29 3.86
CA ASP A 111 16.87 11.88 4.32
C ASP A 111 17.08 13.28 3.68
N SER A 112 16.98 13.36 2.35
CA SER A 112 17.07 14.63 1.61
C SER A 112 16.03 15.66 2.08
N LEU A 113 14.78 15.21 2.26
CA LEU A 113 13.68 16.07 2.73
C LEU A 113 13.89 16.55 4.17
N ALA A 114 14.43 15.72 5.05
CA ALA A 114 14.75 16.09 6.43
C ALA A 114 15.86 17.16 6.51
N GLU A 115 16.78 17.14 5.54
CA GLU A 115 17.80 18.18 5.38
C GLU A 115 17.31 19.44 4.64
N GLY A 116 16.03 19.48 4.24
CA GLY A 116 15.46 20.61 3.49
C GLY A 116 15.91 20.65 2.02
N MET A 117 16.44 19.55 1.51
CA MET A 117 16.87 19.43 0.12
C MET A 117 15.74 18.92 -0.79
N GLN A 118 15.89 19.21 -2.08
CA GLN A 118 15.00 18.65 -3.09
C GLN A 118 15.37 17.18 -3.38
N VAL A 119 14.38 16.31 -3.40
CA VAL A 119 14.55 14.91 -3.82
C VAL A 119 14.94 14.85 -5.30
N GLN A 120 16.06 14.19 -5.59
CA GLN A 120 16.56 13.97 -6.93
C GLN A 120 16.85 12.48 -7.14
N ASN A 121 16.02 11.84 -7.93
CA ASN A 121 16.20 10.46 -8.37
C ASN A 121 15.42 10.22 -9.67
N ASP A 122 15.65 9.08 -10.28
CA ASP A 122 14.86 8.57 -11.42
C ASP A 122 14.31 7.17 -11.06
N SER A 123 13.85 7.04 -9.81
CA SER A 123 13.37 5.77 -9.29
C SER A 123 11.93 5.52 -9.68
N LYS A 124 11.69 4.35 -10.22
CA LYS A 124 10.36 3.77 -10.45
C LYS A 124 10.03 2.63 -9.47
N GLY A 125 10.71 2.61 -8.31
CA GLY A 125 10.44 1.66 -7.23
C GLY A 125 8.98 1.68 -6.80
N ASN A 126 8.52 0.58 -6.24
CA ASN A 126 7.13 0.36 -5.86
C ASN A 126 6.68 1.10 -4.59
N GLY A 127 7.59 1.75 -3.86
CA GLY A 127 7.30 2.48 -2.63
C GLY A 127 6.22 3.58 -2.73
N THR A 128 5.77 3.94 -3.93
CA THR A 128 4.61 4.81 -4.11
C THR A 128 3.30 4.03 -4.11
N VAL A 129 3.26 2.90 -4.81
CA VAL A 129 2.04 2.12 -5.03
C VAL A 129 1.63 1.39 -3.74
N MET A 130 2.59 0.93 -2.95
CA MET A 130 2.35 0.18 -1.73
C MET A 130 1.51 0.94 -0.69
N ARG A 131 1.62 2.27 -0.64
CA ARG A 131 1.12 3.09 0.47
C ARG A 131 -0.10 3.96 0.17
N ILE A 132 -0.51 4.14 -1.11
CA ILE A 132 -1.47 5.19 -1.51
C ILE A 132 -2.95 4.84 -1.27
N SER A 133 -3.27 3.63 -0.87
CA SER A 133 -4.66 3.13 -0.75
C SER A 133 -5.57 3.98 0.17
N PRO A 134 -5.09 4.63 1.26
CA PRO A 134 -5.92 5.52 2.07
C PRO A 134 -6.55 6.68 1.29
N TRP A 135 -5.88 7.19 0.24
CA TRP A 135 -6.45 8.23 -0.62
C TRP A 135 -7.69 7.75 -1.38
N ALA A 136 -7.70 6.49 -1.86
CA ALA A 136 -8.85 5.94 -2.56
C ALA A 136 -10.06 5.79 -1.65
N LEU A 137 -9.84 5.36 -0.40
CA LEU A 137 -10.91 5.25 0.59
C LEU A 137 -11.50 6.62 0.95
N LEU A 138 -10.63 7.62 1.23
CA LEU A 138 -11.09 8.98 1.50
C LEU A 138 -11.89 9.54 0.32
N ALA A 139 -11.38 9.40 -0.90
CA ALA A 139 -12.07 9.87 -2.10
C ALA A 139 -13.45 9.22 -2.30
N ALA A 140 -13.59 7.93 -1.95
CA ALA A 140 -14.87 7.23 -2.05
C ALA A 140 -15.87 7.62 -0.95
N GLN A 141 -15.40 8.18 0.16
CA GLN A 141 -16.23 8.69 1.26
C GLN A 141 -16.61 10.17 1.08
N ASP A 142 -15.82 10.93 0.33
CA ASP A 142 -16.07 12.36 0.09
C ASP A 142 -17.09 12.54 -1.05
N THR A 143 -18.24 13.11 -0.73
CA THR A 143 -19.30 13.40 -1.69
C THR A 143 -19.19 14.80 -2.33
N GLU A 144 -18.27 15.64 -1.86
CA GLU A 144 -18.12 17.02 -2.31
C GLU A 144 -17.09 17.16 -3.44
N LYS A 145 -15.97 16.41 -3.33
CA LYS A 145 -14.88 16.48 -4.31
C LYS A 145 -14.86 15.23 -5.20
N GLY A 146 -14.73 15.46 -6.49
CA GLY A 146 -14.59 14.36 -7.45
C GLY A 146 -13.21 13.68 -7.38
N TYR A 147 -13.11 12.48 -7.95
CA TYR A 147 -11.86 11.68 -7.96
C TYR A 147 -10.66 12.42 -8.57
N ILE A 148 -10.86 13.31 -9.53
CA ILE A 148 -9.80 14.13 -10.17
C ILE A 148 -9.04 14.97 -9.13
N TYR A 149 -9.73 15.50 -8.12
CA TYR A 149 -9.09 16.24 -7.05
C TYR A 149 -8.12 15.33 -6.27
N TYR A 150 -8.57 14.14 -5.88
CA TYR A 150 -7.76 13.16 -5.15
C TYR A 150 -6.63 12.59 -5.99
N LEU A 151 -6.86 12.38 -7.29
CA LEU A 151 -5.82 11.98 -8.23
C LEU A 151 -4.65 12.98 -8.23
N SER A 152 -4.94 14.29 -8.13
CA SER A 152 -3.89 15.30 -8.00
C SER A 152 -3.08 15.20 -6.71
N LEU A 153 -3.67 14.71 -5.61
CA LEU A 153 -2.98 14.46 -4.36
C LEU A 153 -2.11 13.21 -4.44
N VAL A 154 -2.60 12.14 -5.07
CA VAL A 154 -1.83 10.92 -5.35
C VAL A 154 -0.58 11.22 -6.17
N VAL A 155 -0.69 12.07 -7.20
CA VAL A 155 0.46 12.52 -7.99
C VAL A 155 1.51 13.23 -7.12
N LYS A 156 1.07 14.14 -6.24
CA LYS A 156 1.98 14.85 -5.31
C LYS A 156 2.63 13.91 -4.30
N ASP A 157 1.84 12.98 -3.76
CA ASP A 157 2.29 11.95 -2.84
C ASP A 157 3.38 11.07 -3.48
N SER A 158 3.10 10.51 -4.66
CA SER A 158 4.08 9.72 -5.40
C SER A 158 5.35 10.53 -5.69
N TYR A 159 5.18 11.74 -6.21
CA TYR A 159 6.29 12.57 -6.65
C TYR A 159 7.15 13.12 -5.51
N CYS A 160 6.69 13.09 -4.24
CA CYS A 160 7.53 13.56 -3.12
C CYS A 160 8.76 12.67 -2.91
N THR A 161 8.67 11.37 -3.19
CA THR A 161 9.78 10.42 -2.99
C THR A 161 10.33 9.81 -4.29
N HIS A 162 9.50 9.58 -5.31
CA HIS A 162 9.89 8.94 -6.57
C HIS A 162 9.66 9.88 -7.75
N LYS A 163 10.68 10.08 -8.57
CA LYS A 163 10.64 11.08 -9.64
C LYS A 163 10.41 10.50 -11.04
N HIS A 164 10.46 9.16 -11.20
CA HIS A 164 10.17 8.53 -12.48
C HIS A 164 8.66 8.52 -12.78
N ALA A 165 8.28 8.75 -14.03
CA ALA A 165 6.87 8.81 -14.45
C ALA A 165 6.10 7.50 -14.14
N GLU A 166 6.70 6.32 -14.36
CA GLU A 166 6.06 5.02 -14.10
C GLU A 166 5.60 4.85 -12.64
N ALA A 167 6.38 5.35 -11.67
CA ALA A 167 5.96 5.32 -10.26
C ALA A 167 4.65 6.11 -10.04
N THR A 168 4.52 7.25 -10.71
CA THR A 168 3.31 8.09 -10.62
C THR A 168 2.14 7.49 -11.42
N GLU A 169 2.38 6.97 -12.63
CA GLU A 169 1.34 6.34 -13.45
C GLU A 169 0.75 5.10 -12.76
N SER A 170 1.60 4.29 -12.12
CA SER A 170 1.15 3.12 -11.34
C SER A 170 0.34 3.51 -10.10
N ALA A 171 0.77 4.54 -9.37
CA ALA A 171 0.04 5.06 -8.22
C ALA A 171 -1.35 5.62 -8.62
N LYS A 172 -1.41 6.39 -9.73
CA LYS A 172 -2.67 6.86 -10.33
C LYS A 172 -3.60 5.70 -10.68
N ALA A 173 -3.06 4.70 -11.38
CA ALA A 173 -3.83 3.54 -11.81
C ALA A 173 -4.41 2.76 -10.62
N LEU A 174 -3.60 2.46 -9.58
CA LEU A 174 -4.08 1.78 -8.37
C LEU A 174 -5.18 2.59 -7.68
N PHE A 175 -4.96 3.89 -7.46
CA PHE A 175 -5.95 4.77 -6.86
C PHE A 175 -7.29 4.69 -7.59
N MET A 176 -7.28 4.78 -8.91
CA MET A 176 -8.50 4.76 -9.71
C MET A 176 -9.19 3.41 -9.71
N ILE A 177 -8.45 2.32 -9.82
CA ILE A 177 -8.99 0.96 -9.70
C ILE A 177 -9.71 0.82 -8.36
N GLN A 178 -9.06 1.16 -7.25
CA GLN A 178 -9.65 1.09 -5.91
C GLN A 178 -10.86 2.02 -5.75
N TYR A 179 -10.76 3.26 -6.22
CA TYR A 179 -11.87 4.22 -6.17
C TYR A 179 -13.12 3.68 -6.86
N PHE A 180 -13.00 3.21 -8.09
CA PHE A 180 -14.13 2.70 -8.85
C PHE A 180 -14.66 1.38 -8.29
N VAL A 181 -13.79 0.51 -7.77
CA VAL A 181 -14.21 -0.73 -7.08
C VAL A 181 -15.01 -0.40 -5.81
N LEU A 182 -14.62 0.59 -5.04
CA LEU A 182 -15.37 1.06 -3.87
C LEU A 182 -16.76 1.61 -4.25
N HIS A 183 -16.89 2.14 -5.48
CA HIS A 183 -18.19 2.52 -6.08
C HIS A 183 -18.93 1.34 -6.73
N LYS A 184 -18.51 0.09 -6.45
CA LYS A 184 -19.16 -1.15 -6.88
C LYS A 184 -19.13 -1.43 -8.38
N LEU A 185 -18.17 -0.86 -9.10
CA LEU A 185 -17.92 -1.26 -10.49
C LEU A 185 -17.18 -2.62 -10.52
N PRO A 186 -17.42 -3.44 -11.55
CA PRO A 186 -16.69 -4.71 -11.73
C PRO A 186 -15.18 -4.46 -11.91
N LEU A 187 -14.33 -5.28 -11.29
CA LEU A 187 -12.89 -5.09 -11.27
C LEU A 187 -12.27 -4.93 -12.67
N LYS A 188 -12.67 -5.74 -13.66
CA LYS A 188 -12.17 -5.58 -15.04
C LYS A 188 -12.49 -4.22 -15.63
N SER A 189 -13.71 -3.73 -15.43
CA SER A 189 -14.12 -2.42 -15.92
C SER A 189 -13.38 -1.28 -15.23
N THR A 190 -13.02 -1.43 -13.95
CA THR A 190 -12.23 -0.41 -13.23
C THR A 190 -10.80 -0.32 -13.73
N ILE A 191 -10.21 -1.45 -14.14
CA ILE A 191 -8.88 -1.48 -14.77
C ILE A 191 -8.93 -0.77 -16.13
N GLU A 192 -9.95 -1.07 -16.95
CA GLU A 192 -10.15 -0.42 -18.25
C GLU A 192 -10.34 1.11 -18.11
N LEU A 193 -11.09 1.55 -17.08
CA LEU A 193 -11.26 2.97 -16.78
C LEU A 193 -9.94 3.62 -16.31
N ALA A 194 -9.17 2.96 -15.45
CA ALA A 194 -7.88 3.46 -15.02
C ALA A 194 -6.90 3.61 -16.19
N MET A 195 -6.91 2.69 -17.13
CA MET A 195 -6.09 2.76 -18.35
C MET A 195 -6.43 3.97 -19.24
N GLN A 196 -7.64 4.50 -19.17
CA GLN A 196 -8.01 5.71 -19.95
C GLN A 196 -7.40 7.00 -19.41
N GLU A 197 -6.95 7.00 -18.14
CA GLU A 197 -6.44 8.19 -17.43
C GLU A 197 -4.92 8.19 -17.23
N ILE A 198 -4.24 7.13 -17.64
CA ILE A 198 -2.78 7.02 -17.61
C ILE A 198 -2.19 7.13 -19.02
N ASP A 199 -0.90 7.41 -19.10
CA ASP A 199 -0.20 7.51 -20.39
C ASP A 199 -0.25 6.15 -21.13
N PRO A 200 -0.86 6.08 -22.33
CA PRO A 200 -0.89 4.85 -23.13
C PRO A 200 0.49 4.37 -23.59
N ALA A 201 1.52 5.21 -23.53
CA ALA A 201 2.90 4.81 -23.79
C ALA A 201 3.62 4.24 -22.55
N SER A 202 3.01 4.34 -21.37
CA SER A 202 3.60 3.84 -20.12
C SER A 202 3.66 2.32 -20.09
N ARG A 203 4.67 1.77 -19.40
CA ARG A 203 4.72 0.34 -19.10
C ARG A 203 3.57 -0.10 -18.20
N THR A 204 3.11 0.79 -17.31
CA THR A 204 1.92 0.57 -16.47
C THR A 204 0.69 0.25 -17.33
N PHE A 205 0.42 1.04 -18.37
CA PHE A 205 -0.68 0.78 -19.31
C PHE A 205 -0.55 -0.60 -19.97
N HIS A 206 0.63 -0.93 -20.46
CA HIS A 206 0.90 -2.21 -21.13
C HIS A 206 0.68 -3.40 -20.16
N LEU A 207 1.22 -3.34 -18.95
CA LEU A 207 1.11 -4.42 -17.96
C LEU A 207 -0.34 -4.61 -17.47
N LEU A 208 -1.12 -3.54 -17.31
CA LEU A 208 -2.55 -3.66 -17.01
C LEU A 208 -3.32 -4.35 -18.15
N GLY A 209 -2.97 -4.08 -19.40
CA GLY A 209 -3.51 -4.79 -20.56
C GLY A 209 -3.17 -6.29 -20.53
N MET A 210 -1.92 -6.65 -20.20
CA MET A 210 -1.50 -8.04 -19.99
C MET A 210 -2.31 -8.71 -18.86
N ALA A 211 -2.52 -8.00 -17.75
CA ALA A 211 -3.31 -8.52 -16.63
C ALA A 211 -4.76 -8.86 -17.04
N LEU A 212 -5.41 -7.99 -17.82
CA LEU A 212 -6.75 -8.23 -18.35
C LEU A 212 -6.83 -9.41 -19.33
N ASN A 213 -5.81 -9.58 -20.17
CA ASN A 213 -5.71 -10.66 -21.14
C ASN A 213 -5.32 -12.00 -20.51
N GLY A 214 -4.90 -12.03 -19.26
CA GLY A 214 -4.47 -13.23 -18.59
C GLY A 214 -3.02 -13.65 -18.91
N GLU A 215 -2.24 -12.77 -19.51
CA GLU A 215 -0.82 -12.99 -19.80
C GLU A 215 0.00 -13.03 -18.51
N GLU A 216 1.13 -13.77 -18.50
CA GLU A 216 1.95 -13.95 -17.30
C GLU A 216 3.22 -13.10 -17.38
N LEU A 217 3.69 -12.63 -16.23
CA LEU A 217 4.99 -12.03 -16.00
C LEU A 217 5.86 -13.04 -15.23
N GLU A 218 7.03 -13.37 -15.72
CA GLU A 218 7.87 -14.45 -15.14
C GLU A 218 8.42 -14.11 -13.75
N GLN A 219 8.69 -12.83 -13.51
CA GLN A 219 9.22 -12.31 -12.23
C GLN A 219 8.98 -10.81 -12.17
N GLY A 220 8.98 -10.23 -10.96
CA GLY A 220 8.85 -8.77 -10.82
C GLY A 220 8.39 -8.35 -9.44
N GLY A 221 7.84 -7.14 -9.39
CA GLY A 221 7.33 -6.54 -8.16
C GLY A 221 8.22 -5.44 -7.57
N TRP A 222 9.51 -5.42 -7.89
CA TRP A 222 10.46 -4.43 -7.40
C TRP A 222 10.21 -3.00 -7.90
N VAL A 223 9.50 -2.87 -9.00
CA VAL A 223 9.12 -1.58 -9.59
C VAL A 223 7.61 -1.42 -9.60
N ALA A 224 7.15 -0.18 -9.55
CA ALA A 224 5.75 0.17 -9.31
C ALA A 224 4.77 -0.49 -10.28
N GLU A 225 5.09 -0.47 -11.57
CA GLU A 225 4.23 -1.04 -12.62
C GLU A 225 4.13 -2.57 -12.55
N GLU A 226 5.20 -3.25 -12.09
CA GLU A 226 5.20 -4.71 -11.92
C GLU A 226 4.46 -5.13 -10.66
N ALA A 227 4.66 -4.42 -9.53
CA ALA A 227 3.93 -4.67 -8.29
C ALA A 227 2.42 -4.49 -8.49
N LEU A 228 2.02 -3.42 -9.18
CA LEU A 228 0.63 -3.20 -9.54
C LEU A 228 0.06 -4.32 -10.42
N TYR A 229 0.82 -4.75 -11.44
CA TYR A 229 0.43 -5.86 -12.32
C TYR A 229 0.18 -7.14 -11.51
N VAL A 230 1.16 -7.53 -10.67
CA VAL A 230 1.06 -8.74 -9.85
C VAL A 230 -0.17 -8.69 -8.95
N ALA A 231 -0.37 -7.58 -8.23
CA ALA A 231 -1.49 -7.41 -7.32
C ALA A 231 -2.85 -7.46 -8.04
N VAL A 232 -2.99 -6.77 -9.17
CA VAL A 232 -4.22 -6.79 -9.99
C VAL A 232 -4.49 -8.19 -10.52
N ARG A 233 -3.47 -8.87 -11.03
CA ARG A 233 -3.56 -10.25 -11.53
C ARG A 233 -3.99 -11.23 -10.44
N ALA A 234 -3.41 -11.08 -9.24
CA ALA A 234 -3.75 -11.89 -8.07
C ALA A 234 -5.24 -11.78 -7.72
N VAL A 235 -5.75 -10.54 -7.59
CA VAL A 235 -7.17 -10.31 -7.24
C VAL A 235 -8.13 -10.74 -8.37
N LEU A 236 -7.73 -10.63 -9.64
CA LEU A 236 -8.53 -11.13 -10.78
C LEU A 236 -8.68 -12.66 -10.78
N LYS A 237 -7.70 -13.40 -10.26
CA LYS A 237 -7.71 -14.86 -10.16
C LYS A 237 -8.39 -15.36 -8.89
N ALA A 238 -8.40 -14.56 -7.84
CA ALA A 238 -8.70 -14.99 -6.48
C ALA A 238 -10.18 -15.34 -6.26
N LYS A 239 -10.43 -16.34 -5.42
CA LYS A 239 -11.74 -16.76 -4.91
C LYS A 239 -12.09 -16.05 -3.61
N ASP A 240 -11.08 -15.75 -2.81
CA ASP A 240 -11.18 -15.07 -1.52
C ASP A 240 -9.91 -14.26 -1.23
N TYR A 241 -9.86 -13.63 -0.05
CA TYR A 241 -8.74 -12.80 0.37
C TYR A 241 -7.41 -13.58 0.40
N LEU A 242 -7.40 -14.74 1.04
CA LEU A 242 -6.16 -15.51 1.22
C LEU A 242 -5.62 -16.06 -0.10
N ASP A 243 -6.51 -16.45 -1.01
CA ASP A 243 -6.17 -16.85 -2.38
C ASP A 243 -5.55 -15.68 -3.18
N ALA A 244 -6.02 -14.43 -2.95
CA ALA A 244 -5.40 -13.24 -3.54
C ALA A 244 -3.98 -13.03 -3.01
N ILE A 245 -3.77 -13.17 -1.69
CA ILE A 245 -2.45 -13.05 -1.09
C ILE A 245 -1.51 -14.16 -1.58
N TYR A 246 -1.98 -15.41 -1.67
CA TYR A 246 -1.21 -16.50 -2.24
C TYR A 246 -0.69 -16.18 -3.64
N HIS A 247 -1.57 -15.74 -4.53
CA HIS A 247 -1.18 -15.39 -5.91
C HIS A 247 -0.26 -14.17 -6.01
N ALA A 248 -0.27 -13.28 -5.01
CA ALA A 248 0.57 -12.10 -4.98
C ALA A 248 1.94 -12.34 -4.33
N SER A 249 2.04 -13.29 -3.37
CA SER A 249 3.25 -13.51 -2.58
C SER A 249 4.08 -14.71 -3.02
N VAL A 250 3.48 -15.76 -3.62
CA VAL A 250 4.23 -16.92 -4.14
C VAL A 250 4.75 -16.59 -5.54
N ILE A 251 5.68 -15.64 -5.58
CA ILE A 251 6.29 -15.11 -6.79
C ILE A 251 7.81 -14.99 -6.61
N LYS A 252 8.56 -14.95 -7.70
CA LYS A 252 9.96 -14.58 -7.65
C LYS A 252 10.11 -13.07 -7.76
N GLY A 253 10.17 -12.38 -6.62
CA GLY A 253 10.24 -10.93 -6.60
C GLY A 253 9.85 -10.35 -5.24
N ASP A 254 9.34 -9.15 -5.28
CA ASP A 254 8.91 -8.36 -4.13
C ASP A 254 7.52 -8.83 -3.66
N SER A 255 7.52 -9.85 -2.81
CA SER A 255 6.32 -10.57 -2.42
C SER A 255 5.47 -9.85 -1.38
N ASP A 256 6.08 -9.12 -0.45
CA ASP A 256 5.37 -8.34 0.57
C ASP A 256 4.65 -7.14 -0.05
N THR A 257 5.35 -6.32 -0.83
CA THR A 257 4.72 -5.20 -1.54
C THR A 257 3.58 -5.66 -2.46
N CYS A 258 3.81 -6.71 -3.26
CA CYS A 258 2.77 -7.24 -4.14
C CYS A 258 1.54 -7.72 -3.34
N ALA A 259 1.77 -8.41 -2.21
CA ALA A 259 0.70 -8.90 -1.36
C ALA A 259 0.02 -7.78 -0.54
N ALA A 260 0.75 -6.75 -0.10
CA ALA A 260 0.18 -5.55 0.52
C ALA A 260 -0.81 -4.83 -0.41
N ILE A 261 -0.40 -4.59 -1.65
CA ILE A 261 -1.25 -3.96 -2.68
C ILE A 261 -2.45 -4.86 -3.02
N ALA A 262 -2.23 -6.17 -3.18
CA ALA A 262 -3.30 -7.14 -3.45
C ALA A 262 -4.29 -7.19 -2.28
N GLY A 263 -3.82 -7.16 -1.03
CA GLY A 263 -4.63 -7.13 0.17
C GLY A 263 -5.53 -5.88 0.25
N ALA A 264 -4.95 -4.71 -0.03
CA ALA A 264 -5.71 -3.47 -0.12
C ALA A 264 -6.81 -3.54 -1.21
N LEU A 265 -6.46 -3.99 -2.41
CA LEU A 265 -7.39 -4.10 -3.53
C LEU A 265 -8.47 -5.15 -3.28
N ALA A 266 -8.12 -6.31 -2.71
CA ALA A 266 -9.04 -7.36 -2.34
C ALA A 266 -10.09 -6.86 -1.34
N VAL A 267 -9.67 -6.11 -0.32
CA VAL A 267 -10.60 -5.48 0.64
C VAL A 267 -11.52 -4.48 -0.05
N CYS A 268 -11.00 -3.61 -0.91
CA CYS A 268 -11.84 -2.69 -1.69
C CYS A 268 -12.88 -3.45 -2.53
N TYR A 269 -12.51 -4.61 -3.08
CA TYR A 269 -13.39 -5.48 -3.87
C TYR A 269 -14.41 -6.27 -3.02
N GLY A 270 -14.24 -6.29 -1.69
CA GLY A 270 -15.18 -6.91 -0.74
C GLY A 270 -14.69 -8.23 -0.13
N MET A 271 -13.45 -8.65 -0.43
CA MET A 271 -12.78 -9.76 0.24
C MET A 271 -12.13 -9.24 1.52
N LYS A 272 -12.15 -10.00 2.62
CA LYS A 272 -11.55 -9.56 3.88
C LYS A 272 -10.64 -10.64 4.47
N PRO A 273 -9.55 -10.26 5.13
CA PRO A 273 -8.76 -11.21 5.90
C PRO A 273 -9.59 -11.79 7.04
N HIS A 274 -9.30 -13.03 7.43
CA HIS A 274 -9.89 -13.64 8.62
C HIS A 274 -9.40 -12.92 9.88
N GLU A 275 -10.29 -12.68 10.86
CA GLU A 275 -9.95 -12.00 12.12
C GLU A 275 -8.86 -12.74 12.92
N GLU A 276 -8.70 -14.05 12.73
CA GLU A 276 -7.62 -14.84 13.33
C GLU A 276 -6.23 -14.39 12.82
N LEU A 277 -6.11 -13.97 11.55
CA LEU A 277 -4.88 -13.43 10.99
C LEU A 277 -4.66 -12.00 11.46
N VAL A 278 -5.71 -11.18 11.46
CA VAL A 278 -5.67 -9.81 11.96
C VAL A 278 -5.18 -9.77 13.42
N ALA A 279 -5.66 -10.68 14.26
CA ALA A 279 -5.26 -10.77 15.66
C ALA A 279 -3.77 -11.12 15.88
N LYS A 280 -3.08 -11.64 14.86
CA LYS A 280 -1.65 -11.94 14.91
C LYS A 280 -0.74 -10.77 14.50
N LEU A 281 -1.31 -9.70 13.93
CA LEU A 281 -0.53 -8.57 13.43
C LEU A 281 0.19 -7.85 14.58
N ASP A 282 1.47 -7.68 14.44
CA ASP A 282 2.30 -6.93 15.38
C ASP A 282 2.00 -5.42 15.37
N LEU A 283 1.58 -4.88 14.21
CA LEU A 283 1.16 -3.49 14.03
C LEU A 283 -0.34 -3.26 14.33
N LEU A 284 -1.06 -4.26 14.88
CA LEU A 284 -2.48 -4.10 15.23
C LEU A 284 -2.77 -2.88 16.14
N PRO A 285 -1.94 -2.58 17.18
CA PRO A 285 -2.15 -1.38 17.98
C PRO A 285 -2.13 -0.08 17.17
N ALA A 286 -1.27 0.02 16.16
CA ALA A 286 -1.19 1.18 15.28
C ALA A 286 -2.40 1.27 14.34
N ILE A 287 -2.85 0.14 13.82
CA ILE A 287 -4.08 0.05 13.00
C ILE A 287 -5.29 0.52 13.79
N GLU A 288 -5.45 0.05 15.02
CA GLU A 288 -6.58 0.43 15.88
C GLU A 288 -6.53 1.93 16.25
N TYR A 289 -5.35 2.46 16.53
CA TYR A 289 -5.18 3.90 16.77
C TYR A 289 -5.62 4.73 15.56
N VAL A 290 -5.10 4.44 14.37
CA VAL A 290 -5.46 5.18 13.14
C VAL A 290 -6.95 5.02 12.83
N SER A 291 -7.50 3.83 13.05
CA SER A 291 -8.93 3.57 12.84
C SER A 291 -9.81 4.42 13.73
N HIS A 292 -9.42 4.58 15.00
CA HIS A 292 -10.14 5.42 15.97
C HIS A 292 -10.16 6.89 15.56
N ILE A 293 -9.01 7.47 15.21
CA ILE A 293 -8.94 8.88 14.81
C ILE A 293 -9.63 9.15 13.47
N TRP A 294 -9.53 8.21 12.51
CA TRP A 294 -10.25 8.31 11.24
C TRP A 294 -11.76 8.34 11.44
N HIS A 295 -12.27 7.41 12.26
CA HIS A 295 -13.70 7.34 12.58
C HIS A 295 -14.23 8.62 13.21
N SER A 296 -13.43 9.29 14.04
CA SER A 296 -13.79 10.54 14.70
C SER A 296 -13.98 11.72 13.74
N HIS A 297 -13.45 11.64 12.51
CA HIS A 297 -13.47 12.73 11.53
C HIS A 297 -14.33 12.45 10.29
N TYR A 298 -14.57 11.17 9.94
CA TYR A 298 -15.20 10.79 8.68
C TYR A 298 -16.44 9.90 8.81
N ASN A 299 -17.03 9.77 10.00
CA ASN A 299 -18.32 9.06 10.24
C ASN A 299 -19.37 9.91 10.90
#